data_37101781ae1cef2e0e125a9c692291c5
#
_entry.id   37101781ae1cef2e0e125a9c692291c5
#
_cell.length_a   1.000
_cell.length_b   1.000
_cell.length_c   1.000
_cell.angle_alpha   90.00
_cell.angle_beta   90.00
_cell.angle_gamma   90.00
#
_symmetry.space_group_name_H-M   'P 1'
#
loop_
_entity.id
_entity.type
_entity.pdbx_description
1 polymer ?
#
loop_
_entity_poly.entity_id
_entity_poly.type
_entity_poly.pdbx_seq_one_letter_code
_entity_poly.pdbx_strand_id
1 'polypeptide(L)'
;MKKIFLFSVIIGLSVSCSTKNTQETKTTNETKPEKVMVGGDVDSHGCKASAGSRWSVIKNDCIRIFEGTQLSHVEDGKTYTTAAYVVFEGNKAELFLDTQKESIILERKSEGDSWTKGDYQLIPWKGYVLKKNGKIIYTGQ
;
A
#
# COMPACT_ATOMS: atom_id res chain seq x y z
N MET A 1 55.20 -8.87 21.23
CA MET A 1 55.48 -7.56 21.79
C MET A 1 54.15 -6.98 22.25
N LYS A 2 54.05 -6.84 23.57
CA LYS A 2 52.90 -6.30 24.31
C LYS A 2 52.76 -4.81 24.02
N LYS A 3 51.56 -4.31 23.82
CA LYS A 3 51.18 -2.93 24.21
C LYS A 3 49.73 -2.91 24.69
N ILE A 4 49.64 -2.84 25.96
CA ILE A 4 48.49 -2.50 26.78
C ILE A 4 48.32 -0.98 26.69
N PHE A 5 47.10 -0.49 26.42
CA PHE A 5 46.72 0.87 26.79
C PHE A 5 45.38 0.84 27.57
N LEU A 6 45.57 1.29 28.74
CA LEU A 6 44.59 1.51 29.81
C LEU A 6 43.86 2.87 29.63
N PHE A 7 42.66 2.91 30.22
CA PHE A 7 41.95 4.07 30.79
C PHE A 7 41.21 5.03 29.84
N SER A 8 39.89 5.13 29.94
CA SER A 8 39.30 6.18 30.80
C SER A 8 37.77 5.95 30.99
N VAL A 9 37.42 5.81 32.25
CA VAL A 9 36.05 5.87 32.80
C VAL A 9 35.64 7.31 32.89
N ILE A 10 34.50 7.66 32.27
CA ILE A 10 33.83 8.93 32.60
C ILE A 10 32.42 8.59 33.08
N ILE A 11 32.26 8.71 34.37
CA ILE A 11 30.99 8.72 35.11
C ILE A 11 30.39 10.13 34.93
N GLY A 12 29.26 10.24 34.29
CA GLY A 12 28.46 11.46 34.22
C GLY A 12 27.09 11.25 34.87
N LEU A 13 26.96 11.72 36.10
CA LEU A 13 25.67 11.92 36.80
C LEU A 13 24.92 13.06 36.14
N SER A 14 23.64 12.87 35.86
CA SER A 14 22.67 14.00 35.74
C SER A 14 21.26 13.49 35.95
N VAL A 15 20.81 13.69 37.11
CA VAL A 15 19.72 14.55 37.59
C VAL A 15 18.35 14.27 36.96
N SER A 16 17.57 13.59 37.77
CA SER A 16 16.11 13.45 37.76
C SER A 16 15.44 14.82 37.90
N CYS A 17 14.53 15.16 37.01
CA CYS A 17 13.48 16.14 37.29
C CYS A 17 12.12 15.45 37.22
N SER A 18 11.65 15.11 38.44
CA SER A 18 10.28 14.75 38.74
C SER A 18 9.48 16.04 38.93
N THR A 19 8.43 16.25 38.15
CA THR A 19 7.36 17.17 38.51
C THR A 19 6.03 16.45 38.50
N LYS A 20 5.60 16.08 39.70
CA LYS A 20 4.21 15.76 40.00
C LYS A 20 3.40 17.06 39.91
N ASN A 21 2.26 17.01 39.26
CA ASN A 21 1.11 17.81 39.66
C ASN A 21 -0.16 16.96 39.57
N THR A 22 -0.68 16.74 40.76
CA THR A 22 -2.01 16.19 41.09
C THR A 22 -3.01 17.33 41.09
N GLN A 23 -4.19 17.14 40.47
CA GLN A 23 -5.52 17.50 40.98
C GLN A 23 -6.55 17.16 39.89
N GLU A 24 -7.28 16.20 40.16
CA GLU A 24 -8.66 15.96 40.69
C GLU A 24 -9.80 16.63 39.92
N THR A 25 -10.64 15.74 39.40
CA THR A 25 -12.09 15.61 39.47
C THR A 25 -12.96 16.57 38.67
N LYS A 26 -13.60 16.09 37.59
CA LYS A 26 -15.07 15.82 37.58
C LYS A 26 -15.56 15.23 36.29
N THR A 27 -16.18 14.10 36.46
CA THR A 27 -17.17 13.35 35.68
C THR A 27 -17.93 14.14 34.61
N THR A 28 -17.99 13.68 33.35
CA THR A 28 -19.21 13.26 32.65
C THR A 28 -18.93 12.97 31.18
N ASN A 29 -19.44 11.80 30.75
CA ASN A 29 -19.73 11.33 29.39
C ASN A 29 -18.55 10.86 28.53
N GLU A 30 -18.50 9.55 28.46
CA GLU A 30 -17.77 8.75 27.51
C GLU A 30 -18.15 9.10 26.07
N THR A 31 -17.23 9.75 25.40
CA THR A 31 -16.99 9.52 23.97
C THR A 31 -15.53 9.11 23.90
N LYS A 32 -15.30 7.82 23.64
CA LYS A 32 -13.97 7.25 23.46
C LYS A 32 -13.22 8.12 22.45
N PRO A 33 -12.15 8.83 22.84
CA PRO A 33 -11.34 9.51 21.85
C PRO A 33 -10.68 8.43 20.99
N GLU A 34 -11.09 8.35 19.75
CA GLU A 34 -10.35 7.66 18.70
C GLU A 34 -8.94 8.25 18.72
N LYS A 35 -7.99 7.45 19.18
CA LYS A 35 -6.59 7.82 19.26
C LYS A 35 -6.13 8.09 17.82
N VAL A 36 -6.14 9.34 17.40
CA VAL A 36 -5.49 9.79 16.18
C VAL A 36 -4.02 9.48 16.34
N MET A 37 -3.60 8.34 15.84
CA MET A 37 -2.20 7.97 15.75
C MET A 37 -1.58 8.87 14.69
N VAL A 38 -0.83 9.87 15.15
CA VAL A 38 0.06 10.67 14.29
C VAL A 38 1.05 9.70 13.66
N GLY A 39 0.93 9.50 12.34
CA GLY A 39 1.66 8.47 11.60
C GLY A 39 0.82 7.26 11.15
N GLY A 40 -0.51 7.33 11.26
CA GLY A 40 -1.45 6.23 10.98
C GLY A 40 -1.89 6.10 9.52
N ASP A 41 -0.99 6.31 8.56
CA ASP A 41 -1.25 6.03 7.13
C ASP A 41 -0.79 4.63 6.70
N VAL A 42 -0.53 3.76 7.67
CA VAL A 42 -0.23 2.34 7.43
C VAL A 42 -1.51 1.52 7.41
N ASP A 43 -1.62 0.60 6.46
CA ASP A 43 -2.70 -0.37 6.40
C ASP A 43 -2.52 -1.49 7.45
N SER A 44 -3.43 -2.47 7.45
CA SER A 44 -3.38 -3.62 8.36
C SER A 44 -2.13 -4.50 8.20
N HIS A 45 -1.43 -4.39 7.08
CA HIS A 45 -0.18 -5.11 6.79
C HIS A 45 1.07 -4.28 7.07
N GLY A 46 0.91 -3.00 7.46
CA GLY A 46 2.01 -2.07 7.73
C GLY A 46 2.50 -1.30 6.50
N CYS A 47 1.81 -1.38 5.36
CA CYS A 47 2.19 -0.66 4.16
C CYS A 47 1.80 0.82 4.26
N LYS A 48 2.71 1.73 3.88
CA LYS A 48 2.51 3.18 3.94
C LYS A 48 1.91 3.71 2.65
N ALA A 49 0.62 4.09 2.70
CA ALA A 49 -0.08 4.65 1.55
C ALA A 49 0.52 5.98 1.08
N SER A 50 0.98 6.85 1.99
CA SER A 50 1.66 8.11 1.67
C SER A 50 2.97 7.93 0.90
N ALA A 51 3.60 6.75 1.01
CA ALA A 51 4.77 6.37 0.24
C ALA A 51 4.43 5.67 -1.09
N GLY A 52 3.14 5.61 -1.46
CA GLY A 52 2.65 4.87 -2.63
C GLY A 52 2.75 3.35 -2.48
N SER A 53 2.93 2.87 -1.24
CA SER A 53 3.06 1.45 -0.94
C SER A 53 1.68 0.85 -0.62
N ARG A 54 1.40 -0.32 -1.18
CA ARG A 54 0.19 -1.11 -0.91
C ARG A 54 0.55 -2.58 -0.75
N TRP A 55 -0.23 -3.28 0.06
CA TRP A 55 -0.09 -4.72 0.20
C TRP A 55 -0.44 -5.43 -1.11
N SER A 56 0.46 -6.28 -1.57
CA SER A 56 0.23 -7.19 -2.69
C SER A 56 -0.02 -8.60 -2.18
N VAL A 57 -1.20 -9.14 -2.52
CA VAL A 57 -1.59 -10.50 -2.13
C VAL A 57 -0.74 -11.54 -2.87
N ILE A 58 -0.46 -11.31 -4.16
CA ILE A 58 0.32 -12.28 -4.95
C ILE A 58 1.82 -12.25 -4.62
N LYS A 59 2.36 -11.08 -4.23
CA LYS A 59 3.77 -10.95 -3.81
C LYS A 59 3.97 -11.23 -2.33
N ASN A 60 2.88 -11.21 -1.54
CA ASN A 60 2.91 -11.31 -0.08
C ASN A 60 3.86 -10.30 0.57
N ASP A 61 3.82 -9.05 0.07
CA ASP A 61 4.72 -7.97 0.48
C ASP A 61 4.10 -6.59 0.20
N CYS A 62 4.64 -5.55 0.86
CA CYS A 62 4.33 -4.17 0.54
C CYS A 62 5.09 -3.75 -0.73
N ILE A 63 4.37 -3.43 -1.78
CA ILE A 63 4.94 -3.00 -3.05
C ILE A 63 4.58 -1.56 -3.38
N ARG A 64 5.40 -0.93 -4.20
CA ARG A 64 5.08 0.36 -4.83
C ARG A 64 4.28 0.09 -6.10
N ILE A 65 2.97 0.31 -6.04
CA ILE A 65 2.07 -0.06 -7.14
C ILE A 65 2.41 0.65 -8.46
N PHE A 66 2.98 1.86 -8.41
CA PHE A 66 3.37 2.63 -9.59
C PHE A 66 4.60 2.06 -10.34
N GLU A 67 5.31 1.09 -9.75
CA GLU A 67 6.36 0.32 -10.42
C GLU A 67 5.79 -0.84 -11.26
N GLY A 68 4.50 -1.15 -11.10
CA GLY A 68 3.77 -2.11 -11.92
C GLY A 68 3.36 -1.54 -13.28
N THR A 69 2.64 -2.35 -14.05
CA THR A 69 2.09 -1.93 -15.35
C THR A 69 0.96 -0.92 -15.15
N GLN A 70 1.16 0.30 -15.63
CA GLN A 70 0.15 1.35 -15.56
C GLN A 70 -0.86 1.25 -16.71
N LEU A 71 -2.13 1.42 -16.38
CA LEU A 71 -3.24 1.51 -17.32
C LEU A 71 -3.96 2.84 -17.11
N SER A 72 -4.18 3.59 -18.19
CA SER A 72 -4.92 4.84 -18.16
C SER A 72 -6.42 4.59 -18.22
N HIS A 73 -7.19 5.30 -17.41
CA HIS A 73 -8.65 5.22 -17.44
C HIS A 73 -9.19 5.75 -18.76
N VAL A 74 -10.16 5.03 -19.32
CA VAL A 74 -10.84 5.40 -20.58
C VAL A 74 -12.34 5.36 -20.37
N GLU A 75 -13.02 6.44 -20.72
CA GLU A 75 -14.47 6.53 -20.75
C GLU A 75 -14.89 7.28 -22.01
N ASP A 76 -15.83 6.68 -22.76
CA ASP A 76 -16.34 7.24 -24.02
C ASP A 76 -15.25 7.65 -25.03
N GLY A 77 -14.15 6.87 -25.08
CA GLY A 77 -13.03 7.13 -25.98
C GLY A 77 -12.08 8.25 -25.54
N LYS A 78 -12.28 8.83 -24.34
CA LYS A 78 -11.39 9.82 -23.74
C LYS A 78 -10.56 9.19 -22.64
N THR A 79 -9.30 9.62 -22.53
CA THR A 79 -8.39 9.23 -21.45
C THR A 79 -8.47 10.21 -20.30
N TYR A 80 -8.44 9.70 -19.07
CA TYR A 80 -8.46 10.49 -17.85
C TYR A 80 -7.13 10.37 -17.10
N THR A 81 -6.89 11.25 -16.15
CA THR A 81 -5.66 11.29 -15.35
C THR A 81 -5.56 10.18 -14.30
N THR A 82 -6.68 9.51 -14.00
CA THR A 82 -6.70 8.38 -13.08
C THR A 82 -6.09 7.13 -13.73
N ALA A 83 -5.39 6.34 -12.96
CA ALA A 83 -4.70 5.15 -13.43
C ALA A 83 -5.02 3.93 -12.58
N ALA A 84 -5.05 2.77 -13.23
CA ALA A 84 -4.95 1.49 -12.58
C ALA A 84 -3.53 0.95 -12.72
N TYR A 85 -3.14 0.08 -11.80
CA TYR A 85 -1.84 -0.59 -11.85
C TYR A 85 -2.03 -2.10 -11.80
N VAL A 86 -1.19 -2.82 -12.51
CA VAL A 86 -1.23 -4.28 -12.54
C VAL A 86 0.15 -4.85 -12.21
N VAL A 87 0.16 -5.81 -11.31
CA VAL A 87 1.35 -6.58 -10.94
C VAL A 87 1.12 -8.03 -11.34
N PHE A 88 2.11 -8.65 -11.95
CA PHE A 88 2.01 -10.02 -12.44
C PHE A 88 2.87 -10.99 -11.64
N GLU A 89 2.34 -12.21 -11.45
CA GLU A 89 3.06 -13.35 -10.89
C GLU A 89 2.55 -14.63 -11.54
N GLY A 90 3.35 -15.23 -12.41
CA GLY A 90 2.96 -16.44 -13.16
C GLY A 90 1.66 -16.24 -13.95
N ASN A 91 0.63 -17.02 -13.62
CA ASN A 91 -0.68 -16.91 -14.24
C ASN A 91 -1.66 -15.97 -13.50
N LYS A 92 -1.17 -15.21 -12.53
CA LYS A 92 -1.98 -14.26 -11.78
C LYS A 92 -1.62 -12.83 -12.16
N ALA A 93 -2.63 -11.97 -12.15
CA ALA A 93 -2.50 -10.53 -12.29
C ALA A 93 -3.26 -9.87 -11.14
N GLU A 94 -2.59 -9.07 -10.35
CA GLU A 94 -3.19 -8.29 -9.27
C GLU A 94 -3.45 -6.87 -9.74
N LEU A 95 -4.72 -6.50 -9.75
CA LEU A 95 -5.22 -5.23 -10.25
C LEU A 95 -5.49 -4.28 -9.09
N PHE A 96 -4.87 -3.11 -9.13
CA PHE A 96 -5.07 -2.01 -8.19
C PHE A 96 -5.82 -0.90 -8.91
N LEU A 97 -7.08 -0.69 -8.53
CA LEU A 97 -7.92 0.39 -9.06
C LEU A 97 -7.89 1.59 -8.10
N ASP A 98 -8.01 2.79 -8.65
CA ASP A 98 -8.19 4.04 -7.90
C ASP A 98 -9.55 4.12 -7.20
N THR A 99 -10.55 3.39 -7.72
CA THR A 99 -11.92 3.38 -7.22
C THR A 99 -12.15 2.50 -6.00
N GLN A 100 -11.16 1.68 -5.61
CA GLN A 100 -11.29 0.75 -4.48
C GLN A 100 -9.99 0.52 -3.73
N LYS A 101 -10.12 0.22 -2.43
CA LYS A 101 -8.95 0.02 -1.56
C LYS A 101 -8.30 -1.35 -1.74
N GLU A 102 -9.11 -2.38 -1.97
CA GLU A 102 -8.63 -3.75 -2.12
C GLU A 102 -8.24 -4.04 -3.56
N SER A 103 -7.20 -4.85 -3.73
CA SER A 103 -6.79 -5.34 -5.04
C SER A 103 -7.69 -6.47 -5.53
N ILE A 104 -7.73 -6.68 -6.84
CA ILE A 104 -8.47 -7.77 -7.47
C ILE A 104 -7.46 -8.75 -8.07
N ILE A 105 -7.53 -10.02 -7.70
CA ILE A 105 -6.71 -11.06 -8.29
C ILE A 105 -7.44 -11.66 -9.48
N LEU A 106 -6.88 -11.47 -10.68
CA LEU A 106 -7.33 -12.10 -11.89
C LEU A 106 -6.41 -13.29 -12.20
N GLU A 107 -6.96 -14.32 -12.83
CA GLU A 107 -6.21 -15.51 -13.21
C GLU A 107 -6.40 -15.86 -14.67
N ARG A 108 -5.37 -16.44 -15.31
CA ARG A 108 -5.44 -17.02 -16.64
C ARG A 108 -5.11 -18.51 -16.59
N LYS A 109 -5.58 -19.24 -17.58
CA LYS A 109 -5.33 -20.70 -17.66
C LYS A 109 -3.96 -21.01 -18.27
N SER A 110 -3.58 -20.25 -19.29
CA SER A 110 -2.34 -20.47 -20.04
C SER A 110 -1.71 -19.13 -20.44
N GLU A 111 -0.44 -19.17 -20.78
CA GLU A 111 0.25 -18.02 -21.37
C GLU A 111 -0.44 -17.61 -22.69
N GLY A 112 -0.63 -16.29 -22.86
CA GLY A 112 -1.37 -15.72 -24.00
C GLY A 112 -2.86 -15.55 -23.75
N ASP A 113 -3.45 -16.25 -22.78
CA ASP A 113 -4.84 -16.04 -22.40
C ASP A 113 -5.04 -14.72 -21.64
N SER A 114 -6.28 -14.24 -21.67
CA SER A 114 -6.69 -13.12 -20.83
C SER A 114 -6.83 -13.55 -19.37
N TRP A 115 -6.45 -12.67 -18.43
CA TRP A 115 -6.74 -12.86 -17.01
C TRP A 115 -8.17 -12.43 -16.73
N THR A 116 -8.88 -13.22 -15.93
CA THR A 116 -10.30 -12.99 -15.65
C THR A 116 -10.63 -13.14 -14.17
N LYS A 117 -11.61 -12.35 -13.69
CA LYS A 117 -12.23 -12.48 -12.36
C LYS A 117 -13.61 -11.82 -12.37
N GLY A 118 -14.67 -12.59 -12.25
CA GLY A 118 -16.04 -12.05 -12.32
C GLY A 118 -16.24 -11.26 -13.61
N ASP A 119 -16.60 -10.00 -13.48
CA ASP A 119 -16.86 -9.08 -14.60
C ASP A 119 -15.60 -8.48 -15.23
N TYR A 120 -14.43 -8.68 -14.63
CA TYR A 120 -13.17 -8.13 -15.09
C TYR A 120 -12.46 -9.08 -16.04
N GLN A 121 -11.91 -8.51 -17.12
CA GLN A 121 -11.08 -9.20 -18.10
C GLN A 121 -9.89 -8.30 -18.46
N LEU A 122 -8.67 -8.75 -18.20
CA LEU A 122 -7.44 -8.11 -18.62
C LEU A 122 -6.88 -8.83 -19.85
N ILE A 123 -6.81 -8.14 -20.97
CA ILE A 123 -6.42 -8.70 -22.29
C ILE A 123 -4.99 -8.25 -22.59
N PRO A 124 -4.07 -9.17 -22.98
CA PRO A 124 -2.71 -8.83 -23.39
C PRO A 124 -2.72 -8.27 -24.83
N TRP A 125 -3.08 -7.01 -24.98
CA TRP A 125 -3.14 -6.33 -26.26
C TRP A 125 -2.50 -4.95 -26.19
N LYS A 126 -1.38 -4.71 -26.90
CA LYS A 126 -0.69 -3.42 -27.00
C LYS A 126 -0.59 -2.68 -25.64
N GLY A 127 0.04 -3.31 -24.66
CA GLY A 127 0.18 -2.75 -23.32
C GLY A 127 -1.00 -3.03 -22.38
N TYR A 128 -1.83 -3.97 -22.68
CA TYR A 128 -3.00 -4.44 -21.93
C TYR A 128 -4.26 -3.56 -22.04
N VAL A 129 -5.40 -4.23 -22.06
CA VAL A 129 -6.73 -3.63 -22.05
C VAL A 129 -7.55 -4.26 -20.94
N LEU A 130 -8.03 -3.45 -20.01
CA LEU A 130 -8.94 -3.90 -18.95
C LEU A 130 -10.39 -3.61 -19.33
N LYS A 131 -11.19 -4.65 -19.32
CA LYS A 131 -12.64 -4.57 -19.49
C LYS A 131 -13.35 -4.89 -18.20
N LYS A 132 -14.50 -4.25 -18.00
CA LYS A 132 -15.50 -4.60 -16.99
C LYS A 132 -16.86 -4.73 -17.67
N ASN A 133 -17.56 -5.84 -17.47
CA ASN A 133 -18.83 -6.13 -18.16
C ASN A 133 -18.74 -5.95 -19.68
N GLY A 134 -17.61 -6.32 -20.29
CA GLY A 134 -17.38 -6.17 -21.73
C GLY A 134 -17.00 -4.75 -22.21
N LYS A 135 -17.19 -3.71 -21.39
CA LYS A 135 -16.79 -2.33 -21.69
C LYS A 135 -15.31 -2.11 -21.32
N ILE A 136 -14.54 -1.48 -22.20
CA ILE A 136 -13.16 -1.07 -21.89
C ILE A 136 -13.21 0.07 -20.86
N ILE A 137 -12.46 -0.07 -19.77
CA ILE A 137 -12.38 0.91 -18.70
C ILE A 137 -10.95 1.45 -18.47
N TYR A 138 -9.94 0.67 -18.82
CA TYR A 138 -8.53 1.11 -18.79
C TYR A 138 -7.76 0.52 -19.97
N THR A 139 -6.75 1.27 -20.43
CA THR A 139 -5.82 0.82 -21.48
C THR A 139 -4.38 1.15 -21.10
N GLY A 140 -3.47 0.22 -21.35
CA GLY A 140 -2.04 0.46 -21.34
C GLY A 140 -1.56 1.10 -22.66
N GLN A 141 -0.37 1.65 -22.62
CA GLN A 141 0.34 2.17 -23.80
C GLN A 141 1.37 1.17 -24.29
#